data_8b8932ef8894380b354bcf367af2d2af
#
_entry.id   8b8932ef8894380b354bcf367af2d2af
#
_cell.length_a   1.000
_cell.length_b   1.000
_cell.length_c   1.000
_cell.angle_alpha   90.00
_cell.angle_beta   90.00
_cell.angle_gamma   90.00
#
_symmetry.space_group_name_H-M   'P 1'
#
loop_
_entity.id
_entity.type
_entity.pdbx_description
1 polymer ?
#
loop_
_entity_poly.entity_id
_entity_poly.type
_entity_poly.pdbx_seq_one_letter_code
_entity_poly.pdbx_strand_id
1 'polypeptide(L)'
;MQYFSKKKLVLPEGYFVNSSQIPVAKEVNKLLANCGCETFPIKPLSEAIQKSNFFFTIQSELKNNLYGFVRVTSDRGLNANLWNLSAIPGNNQQLFYSILLQVLSLIHI
;
A
#
# COMPACT_ATOMS: atom_id res chain seq x y z
N MET A 1 1.22 14.97 17.61
CA MET A 1 2.37 14.83 16.76
C MET A 1 2.02 15.21 15.33
N GLN A 2 2.85 16.00 14.72
CA GLN A 2 2.46 16.72 13.52
C GLN A 2 3.27 16.31 12.29
N TYR A 3 3.63 15.06 12.19
CA TYR A 3 4.50 14.63 11.11
C TYR A 3 3.92 14.84 9.71
N PHE A 4 2.62 14.67 9.60
CA PHE A 4 1.98 14.72 8.29
C PHE A 4 1.04 15.90 8.13
N SER A 5 0.74 16.59 9.21
CA SER A 5 -0.41 17.49 9.25
C SER A 5 -0.26 18.76 8.45
N LYS A 6 0.94 19.27 8.32
CA LYS A 6 1.15 20.59 7.74
C LYS A 6 1.58 20.56 6.30
N LYS A 7 1.92 19.39 5.79
CA LYS A 7 2.43 19.28 4.45
C LYS A 7 1.67 18.21 3.70
N LYS A 8 0.89 18.64 2.74
CA LYS A 8 0.19 17.71 1.89
C LYS A 8 1.18 17.13 0.89
N LEU A 9 1.33 15.83 0.91
CA LEU A 9 2.18 15.13 -0.04
C LEU A 9 1.41 14.92 -1.34
N VAL A 10 2.10 15.08 -2.44
CA VAL A 10 1.51 14.96 -3.77
C VAL A 10 2.27 13.90 -4.55
N LEU A 11 1.52 12.97 -5.15
CA LEU A 11 2.10 11.98 -6.03
C LEU A 11 2.64 12.62 -7.30
N PRO A 12 3.71 12.07 -7.88
CA PRO A 12 4.14 12.51 -9.20
C PRO A 12 3.03 12.31 -10.22
N GLU A 13 3.07 13.11 -11.27
CA GLU A 13 2.09 12.99 -12.33
C GLU A 13 2.07 11.58 -12.91
N GLY A 14 0.88 11.07 -13.20
CA GLY A 14 0.71 9.74 -13.76
C GLY A 14 0.55 8.63 -12.73
N TYR A 15 0.60 8.96 -11.44
CA TYR A 15 0.38 7.99 -10.36
C TYR A 15 -0.86 8.32 -9.57
N PHE A 16 -1.47 7.29 -9.00
CA PHE A 16 -2.66 7.50 -8.16
C PHE A 16 -2.74 6.45 -7.06
N VAL A 17 -3.46 6.79 -5.99
CA VAL A 17 -3.74 5.87 -4.89
C VAL A 17 -5.09 5.23 -5.15
N ASN A 18 -5.16 3.91 -4.99
CA ASN A 18 -6.39 3.16 -5.15
C ASN A 18 -6.67 2.37 -3.88
N SER A 19 -7.90 2.45 -3.39
CA SER A 19 -8.32 1.70 -2.20
C SER A 19 -9.58 0.89 -2.44
N SER A 20 -10.14 0.94 -3.63
CA SER A 20 -11.42 0.31 -3.93
C SER A 20 -11.29 -0.98 -4.73
N GLN A 21 -10.26 -1.09 -5.53
CA GLN A 21 -10.06 -2.26 -6.38
C GLN A 21 -9.04 -3.19 -5.75
N ILE A 22 -9.44 -4.43 -5.51
CA ILE A 22 -8.57 -5.43 -4.88
C ILE A 22 -7.40 -5.72 -5.81
N PRO A 23 -6.15 -5.56 -5.33
CA PRO A 23 -4.99 -5.82 -6.17
C PRO A 23 -4.81 -7.31 -6.42
N VAL A 24 -4.21 -7.64 -7.54
CA VAL A 24 -3.91 -9.02 -7.90
C VAL A 24 -2.72 -9.49 -7.07
N ALA A 25 -2.85 -10.65 -6.43
CA ALA A 25 -1.81 -11.18 -5.56
C ALA A 25 -0.46 -11.33 -6.29
N LYS A 26 -0.50 -11.70 -7.55
CA LYS A 26 0.71 -11.84 -8.36
C LYS A 26 1.47 -10.51 -8.45
N GLU A 27 0.74 -9.40 -8.61
CA GLU A 27 1.36 -8.09 -8.69
C GLU A 27 1.90 -7.64 -7.33
N VAL A 28 1.20 -7.98 -6.25
CA VAL A 28 1.70 -7.70 -4.91
C VAL A 28 3.01 -8.44 -4.67
N ASN A 29 3.08 -9.72 -5.02
CA ASN A 29 4.30 -10.51 -4.89
C ASN A 29 5.44 -9.92 -5.72
N LYS A 30 5.14 -9.44 -6.91
CA LYS A 30 6.14 -8.83 -7.77
C LYS A 30 6.74 -7.59 -7.10
N LEU A 31 5.88 -6.76 -6.50
CA LEU A 31 6.35 -5.59 -5.77
C LEU A 31 7.19 -5.99 -4.56
N LEU A 32 6.73 -6.98 -3.78
CA LEU A 32 7.47 -7.46 -2.62
C LEU A 32 8.85 -7.97 -3.02
N ALA A 33 8.92 -8.75 -4.10
CA ALA A 33 10.20 -9.25 -4.59
C ALA A 33 11.13 -8.12 -4.98
N ASN A 34 10.61 -7.09 -5.65
CA ASN A 34 11.41 -5.94 -6.05
C ASN A 34 11.93 -5.16 -4.84
N CYS A 35 11.26 -5.23 -3.71
CA CYS A 35 11.68 -4.57 -2.49
C CYS A 35 12.63 -5.43 -1.66
N GLY A 36 12.96 -6.63 -2.12
CA GLY A 36 13.76 -7.56 -1.33
C GLY A 36 12.99 -8.17 -0.17
N CYS A 37 11.67 -8.09 -0.20
CA CYS A 37 10.82 -8.65 0.84
C CYS A 37 10.46 -10.09 0.52
N GLU A 38 10.00 -10.80 1.54
CA GLU A 38 9.52 -12.16 1.38
C GLU A 38 8.23 -12.17 0.55
N THR A 39 8.13 -13.14 -0.37
CA THR A 39 6.91 -13.35 -1.14
C THR A 39 6.13 -14.53 -0.55
N PHE A 40 4.89 -14.68 -1.03
CA PHE A 40 3.97 -15.65 -0.45
C PHE A 40 3.31 -16.47 -1.55
N PRO A 41 2.82 -17.69 -1.23
CA PRO A 41 2.01 -18.43 -2.17
C PRO A 41 0.79 -17.59 -2.58
N ILE A 42 0.41 -17.70 -3.85
CA ILE A 42 -0.61 -16.81 -4.43
C ILE A 42 -1.96 -16.95 -3.74
N LYS A 43 -2.41 -18.18 -3.52
CA LYS A 43 -3.75 -18.37 -2.95
C LYS A 43 -3.89 -17.82 -1.53
N PRO A 44 -3.00 -18.16 -0.59
CA PRO A 44 -3.06 -17.54 0.74
C PRO A 44 -2.92 -16.04 0.73
N LEU A 45 -2.06 -15.49 -0.14
CA LEU A 45 -1.89 -14.06 -0.23
C LEU A 45 -3.18 -13.40 -0.74
N SER A 46 -3.78 -13.96 -1.77
CA SER A 46 -5.04 -13.45 -2.32
C SER A 46 -6.13 -13.45 -1.25
N GLU A 47 -6.24 -14.52 -0.49
CA GLU A 47 -7.22 -14.60 0.60
C GLU A 47 -6.95 -13.57 1.69
N ALA A 48 -5.69 -13.37 2.05
CA ALA A 48 -5.33 -12.39 3.06
C ALA A 48 -5.69 -10.96 2.61
N ILE A 49 -5.43 -10.64 1.35
CA ILE A 49 -5.78 -9.33 0.81
C ILE A 49 -7.30 -9.13 0.86
N GLN A 50 -8.06 -10.13 0.43
CA GLN A 50 -9.52 -10.04 0.41
C GLN A 50 -10.12 -9.88 1.80
N LYS A 51 -9.48 -10.45 2.81
CA LYS A 51 -9.95 -10.38 4.20
C LYS A 51 -9.48 -9.14 4.94
N SER A 52 -8.63 -8.34 4.32
CA SER A 52 -8.13 -7.12 4.93
C SER A 52 -9.26 -6.10 5.06
N ASN A 53 -9.25 -5.34 6.15
CA ASN A 53 -10.25 -4.28 6.36
C ASN A 53 -10.07 -3.15 5.37
N PHE A 54 -8.79 -2.80 5.11
CA PHE A 54 -8.43 -1.75 4.18
C PHE A 54 -7.19 -2.16 3.42
N PHE A 55 -7.04 -1.64 2.23
CA PHE A 55 -5.78 -1.72 1.50
C PHE A 55 -5.61 -0.45 0.67
N PHE A 56 -4.37 -0.12 0.41
CA PHE A 56 -4.03 1.01 -0.46
C PHE A 56 -2.93 0.57 -1.40
N THR A 57 -3.08 0.95 -2.65
CA THR A 57 -2.04 0.72 -3.65
C THR A 57 -1.67 2.04 -4.29
N ILE A 58 -0.43 2.13 -4.75
CA ILE A 58 -0.01 3.22 -5.64
C ILE A 58 0.20 2.60 -7.00
N GLN A 59 -0.47 3.14 -7.99
CA GLN A 59 -0.47 2.60 -9.34
C GLN A 59 -0.14 3.70 -10.34
N SER A 60 0.33 3.28 -11.52
CA SER A 60 0.57 4.18 -12.63
C SER A 60 -0.61 4.12 -13.59
N GLU A 61 -0.98 5.26 -14.16
CA GLU A 61 -2.03 5.30 -15.18
C GLU A 61 -1.61 4.62 -16.47
N LEU A 62 -0.31 4.48 -16.69
CA LEU A 62 0.22 3.93 -17.93
C LEU A 62 0.50 2.44 -17.87
N LYS A 63 0.68 1.90 -16.68
CA LYS A 63 1.06 0.50 -16.48
C LYS A 63 0.23 -0.10 -15.35
N ASN A 64 -0.08 -1.38 -15.46
CA ASN A 64 -0.85 -2.08 -14.43
C ASN A 64 0.02 -2.60 -13.28
N ASN A 65 1.23 -2.09 -13.14
CA ASN A 65 2.11 -2.50 -12.08
C ASN A 65 1.80 -1.74 -10.79
N LEU A 66 2.08 -2.38 -9.67
CA LEU A 66 1.98 -1.72 -8.36
C LEU A 66 3.30 -1.06 -8.03
N TYR A 67 3.22 0.16 -7.55
CA TYR A 67 4.38 0.93 -7.11
C TYR A 67 4.41 1.10 -5.60
N GLY A 68 3.30 0.81 -4.93
CA GLY A 68 3.22 0.81 -3.49
C GLY A 68 2.04 -0.02 -3.05
N PHE A 69 2.12 -0.56 -1.82
CA PHE A 69 1.07 -1.40 -1.27
C PHE A 69 1.14 -1.42 0.25
N VAL A 70 -0.01 -1.48 0.86
CA VAL A 70 -0.16 -1.78 2.28
C VAL A 70 -1.56 -2.33 2.49
N ARG A 71 -1.68 -3.29 3.40
CA ARG A 71 -2.99 -3.76 3.84
C ARG A 71 -3.11 -3.59 5.34
N VAL A 72 -4.33 -3.40 5.80
CA VAL A 72 -4.63 -3.11 7.19
C VAL A 72 -5.66 -4.10 7.69
N THR A 73 -5.38 -4.72 8.82
CA THR A 73 -6.37 -5.51 9.55
C THR A 73 -6.69 -4.80 10.86
N SER A 74 -7.93 -4.91 11.31
CA SER A 74 -8.38 -4.21 12.50
C SER A 74 -9.33 -5.10 13.28
N ASP A 75 -9.31 -4.95 14.60
CA ASP A 75 -10.23 -5.65 15.48
C ASP A 75 -11.30 -4.70 16.02
N ARG A 76 -11.94 -3.99 15.11
CA ARG A 76 -13.06 -3.10 15.42
C ARG A 76 -12.64 -1.87 16.24
N GLY A 77 -11.51 -1.31 15.89
CA GLY A 77 -11.10 -0.03 16.45
C GLY A 77 -10.22 -0.12 17.67
N LEU A 78 -9.99 -1.32 18.19
CA LEU A 78 -9.08 -1.48 19.32
C LEU A 78 -7.62 -1.54 18.87
N ASN A 79 -7.36 -2.27 17.79
CA ASN A 79 -6.03 -2.41 17.25
C ASN A 79 -6.07 -2.40 15.74
N ALA A 80 -5.00 -1.90 15.15
CA ALA A 80 -4.82 -1.96 13.71
C ALA A 80 -3.39 -2.43 13.43
N ASN A 81 -3.25 -3.35 12.49
CA ASN A 81 -1.96 -3.85 12.07
C ASN A 81 -1.74 -3.55 10.60
N LEU A 82 -0.55 -3.08 10.29
CA LEU A 82 -0.13 -2.84 8.92
C LEU A 82 0.68 -4.04 8.44
N TRP A 83 0.35 -4.51 7.25
CA TRP A 83 1.00 -5.68 6.67
C TRP A 83 1.53 -5.35 5.29
N ASN A 84 2.70 -5.87 4.99
CA ASN A 84 3.27 -5.84 3.65
C ASN A 84 3.46 -4.43 3.09
N LEU A 85 3.72 -3.46 3.95
CA LEU A 85 4.01 -2.09 3.52
C LEU A 85 5.24 -2.13 2.62
N SER A 86 5.07 -1.68 1.38
CA SER A 86 6.13 -1.77 0.39
C SER A 86 5.98 -0.67 -0.65
N ALA A 87 7.10 -0.22 -1.16
CA ALA A 87 7.14 0.75 -2.25
C ALA A 87 8.31 0.40 -3.16
N ILE A 88 8.11 0.56 -4.46
CA ILE A 88 9.11 0.16 -5.44
C ILE A 88 10.42 0.92 -5.22
N PRO A 89 11.57 0.24 -5.28
CA PRO A 89 12.85 0.93 -5.14
C PRO A 89 13.06 1.95 -6.26
N GLY A 90 13.73 3.05 -5.93
CA GLY A 90 14.03 4.10 -6.88
C GLY A 90 13.91 5.47 -6.25
N ASN A 91 13.90 6.50 -7.08
CA ASN A 91 13.92 7.87 -6.62
C ASN A 91 12.66 8.27 -5.85
N ASN A 92 11.54 7.61 -6.13
CA ASN A 92 10.26 7.94 -5.50
C ASN A 92 9.89 7.02 -4.34
N GLN A 93 10.75 6.07 -3.98
CA GLN A 93 10.41 5.08 -2.96
C GLN A 93 10.00 5.73 -1.64
N GLN A 94 10.80 6.66 -1.17
CA GLN A 94 10.53 7.31 0.11
C GLN A 94 9.25 8.14 0.05
N LEU A 95 9.01 8.81 -1.07
CA LEU A 95 7.77 9.56 -1.27
C LEU A 95 6.56 8.64 -1.24
N PHE A 96 6.65 7.49 -1.92
CA PHE A 96 5.55 6.53 -1.95
C PHE A 96 5.25 5.97 -0.56
N TYR A 97 6.29 5.63 0.22
CA TYR A 97 6.08 5.22 1.62
C TYR A 97 5.36 6.31 2.41
N SER A 98 5.82 7.55 2.26
CA SER A 98 5.24 8.67 3.00
C SER A 98 3.78 8.89 2.63
N ILE A 99 3.44 8.73 1.36
CA ILE A 99 2.06 8.89 0.91
C ILE A 99 1.17 7.77 1.47
N LEU A 100 1.65 6.52 1.44
CA LEU A 100 0.89 5.42 2.03
C LEU A 100 0.62 5.66 3.52
N LEU A 101 1.63 6.11 4.25
CA LEU A 101 1.45 6.42 5.67
C LEU A 101 0.52 7.61 5.88
N GLN A 102 0.56 8.60 5.00
CA GLN A 102 -0.34 9.74 5.09
C GLN A 102 -1.80 9.33 4.89
N VAL A 103 -2.09 8.51 3.87
CA VAL A 103 -3.47 8.07 3.66
C VAL A 103 -3.95 7.18 4.81
N LEU A 104 -3.06 6.37 5.39
CA LEU A 104 -3.41 5.57 6.56
C LEU A 104 -3.80 6.44 7.74
N SER A 105 -3.18 7.59 7.90
CA SER A 105 -3.50 8.49 9.01
C SER A 105 -4.89 9.10 8.92
N LEU A 106 -5.54 8.99 7.76
CA LEU A 106 -6.89 9.51 7.54
C LEU A 106 -7.97 8.46 7.81
N ILE A 107 -7.58 7.22 8.09
CA ILE A 107 -8.54 6.16 8.36
C ILE A 107 -8.95 6.23 9.83
N HIS A 108 -10.25 6.17 10.07
CA HIS A 108 -10.80 6.02 11.40
C HIS A 108 -11.12 4.56 11.63
N ILE A 109 -10.36 3.93 12.48
CA ILE A 109 -10.50 2.50 12.75
C ILE A 109 -11.21 2.28 14.08
#